data_dc7cdfe3574a84b20f5f022d3658cff5
#
_entry.id   dc7cdfe3574a84b20f5f022d3658cff5
#
_cell.length_a   1.000
_cell.length_b   1.000
_cell.length_c   1.000
_cell.angle_alpha   90.00
_cell.angle_beta   90.00
_cell.angle_gamma   90.00
#
_symmetry.space_group_name_H-M   'P 1'
#
loop_
_entity.id
_entity.type
_entity.pdbx_description
1 polymer ?
#
loop_
_entity_poly.entity_id
_entity_poly.type
_entity_poly.pdbx_seq_one_letter_code
_entity_poly.pdbx_strand_id
1 'polypeptide(L)'
;IILESGEAREVHHHCLLIGYGADAINPYLAFDVLSQSLKDGALKDKALRNSKDLVKAYKKGVAKGMLKVMAKMGISTLQSYKGGQIFEAVGLADESIEKSFPGTPSRVQGVNFDVLSEEVERRHSIGFPKIKPDSVTTLPNPGDYHWRNGGDSHMWDPKSISALQLASRNNDESAYWNFSNHANEQTTKN
;
A
#
# COMPACT_ATOMS: atom_id res chain seq x y z
N ILE A 1 -0.57 -12.80 21.03
CA ILE A 1 -1.70 -12.26 20.24
C ILE A 1 -1.63 -12.83 18.85
N ILE A 2 -2.71 -13.48 18.39
CA ILE A 2 -2.85 -13.95 17.00
C ILE A 2 -3.81 -13.00 16.30
N LEU A 3 -3.38 -12.41 15.19
CA LEU A 3 -4.19 -11.52 14.37
C LEU A 3 -4.68 -12.23 13.12
N GLU A 4 -5.98 -12.19 12.88
CA GLU A 4 -6.59 -12.59 11.61
C GLU A 4 -7.16 -11.35 10.94
N SER A 5 -6.68 -11.03 9.73
CA SER A 5 -7.06 -9.80 9.05
C SER A 5 -6.97 -9.92 7.54
N GLY A 6 -7.93 -9.29 6.84
CA GLY A 6 -7.88 -9.10 5.39
C GLY A 6 -6.95 -7.95 4.97
N GLU A 7 -6.54 -7.08 5.90
CA GLU A 7 -5.72 -5.91 5.59
C GLU A 7 -4.21 -6.20 5.57
N ALA A 8 -3.77 -7.32 6.17
CA ALA A 8 -2.36 -7.73 6.16
C ALA A 8 -2.01 -8.38 4.82
N ARG A 9 -1.39 -7.65 3.90
CA ARG A 9 -1.14 -8.08 2.52
C ARG A 9 0.34 -8.14 2.15
N GLU A 10 1.11 -7.16 2.56
CA GLU A 10 2.51 -6.99 2.17
C GLU A 10 3.46 -6.89 3.38
N VAL A 11 4.75 -6.83 3.10
CA VAL A 11 5.82 -6.86 4.12
C VAL A 11 5.64 -5.79 5.19
N HIS A 12 5.37 -4.54 4.82
CA HIS A 12 5.23 -3.45 5.78
C HIS A 12 4.03 -3.62 6.72
N HIS A 13 2.92 -4.18 6.24
CA HIS A 13 1.78 -4.52 7.09
C HIS A 13 2.17 -5.51 8.18
N HIS A 14 2.94 -6.56 7.82
CA HIS A 14 3.43 -7.54 8.80
C HIS A 14 4.44 -6.93 9.76
N CYS A 15 5.35 -6.10 9.27
CA CYS A 15 6.31 -5.38 10.12
C CYS A 15 5.59 -4.51 11.16
N LEU A 16 4.56 -3.77 10.74
CA LEU A 16 3.76 -2.93 11.62
C LEU A 16 3.06 -3.76 12.70
N LEU A 17 2.32 -4.80 12.30
CA LEU A 17 1.55 -5.62 13.22
C LEU A 17 2.44 -6.32 14.26
N ILE A 18 3.58 -6.86 13.84
CA ILE A 18 4.55 -7.47 14.75
C ILE A 18 5.21 -6.42 15.65
N GLY A 19 5.54 -5.25 15.11
CA GLY A 19 6.08 -4.14 15.89
C GLY A 19 5.14 -3.68 17.00
N TYR A 20 3.83 -3.71 16.76
CA TYR A 20 2.80 -3.42 17.76
C TYR A 20 2.39 -4.63 18.62
N GLY A 21 3.08 -5.76 18.50
CA GLY A 21 2.99 -6.86 19.48
C GLY A 21 2.30 -8.13 19.02
N ALA A 22 1.94 -8.27 17.75
CA ALA A 22 1.41 -9.53 17.24
C ALA A 22 2.46 -10.65 17.32
N ASP A 23 2.04 -11.84 17.73
CA ASP A 23 2.88 -13.04 17.75
C ASP A 23 2.71 -13.87 16.48
N ALA A 24 1.50 -13.86 15.92
CA ALA A 24 1.20 -14.53 14.65
C ALA A 24 0.16 -13.72 13.87
N ILE A 25 0.21 -13.86 12.54
CA ILE A 25 -0.70 -13.19 11.61
C ILE A 25 -1.26 -14.21 10.64
N ASN A 26 -2.58 -14.25 10.51
CA ASN A 26 -3.28 -14.97 9.46
C ASN A 26 -3.83 -13.98 8.42
N PRO A 27 -3.12 -13.73 7.32
CA PRO A 27 -3.54 -12.83 6.25
C PRO A 27 -4.48 -13.58 5.29
N TYR A 28 -5.65 -13.98 5.76
CA TYR A 28 -6.54 -14.90 5.04
C TYR A 28 -6.91 -14.40 3.64
N LEU A 29 -7.21 -13.11 3.49
CA LEU A 29 -7.59 -12.54 2.20
C LEU A 29 -6.42 -12.55 1.19
N ALA A 30 -5.19 -12.31 1.64
CA ALA A 30 -4.00 -12.43 0.78
C ALA A 30 -3.84 -13.87 0.26
N PHE A 31 -4.08 -14.88 1.11
CA PHE A 31 -4.04 -16.27 0.69
C PHE A 31 -5.15 -16.62 -0.30
N ASP A 32 -6.36 -16.13 -0.07
CA ASP A 32 -7.50 -16.35 -0.96
C ASP A 32 -7.29 -15.72 -2.34
N VAL A 33 -6.86 -14.45 -2.38
CA VAL A 33 -6.55 -13.74 -3.63
C VAL A 33 -5.45 -14.43 -4.42
N LEU A 34 -4.37 -14.84 -3.75
CA LEU A 34 -3.28 -15.56 -4.40
C LEU A 34 -3.73 -16.93 -4.93
N SER A 35 -4.55 -17.66 -4.15
CA SER A 35 -5.09 -18.95 -4.56
C SER A 35 -6.02 -18.81 -5.77
N GLN A 36 -6.84 -17.76 -5.81
CA GLN A 36 -7.68 -17.47 -6.95
C GLN A 36 -6.84 -17.08 -8.17
N SER A 37 -5.84 -16.21 -8.02
CA SER A 37 -4.92 -15.82 -9.10
C SER A 37 -4.17 -17.01 -9.71
N LEU A 38 -3.86 -18.02 -8.89
CA LEU A 38 -3.28 -19.26 -9.38
C LEU A 38 -4.27 -20.07 -10.24
N LYS A 39 -5.52 -20.19 -9.78
CA LYS A 39 -6.59 -20.89 -10.53
C LYS A 39 -6.89 -20.20 -11.86
N ASP A 40 -6.89 -18.88 -11.86
CA ASP A 40 -7.17 -18.07 -13.04
C ASP A 40 -5.99 -18.01 -14.04
N GLY A 41 -4.85 -18.64 -13.70
CA GLY A 41 -3.65 -18.64 -14.53
C GLY A 41 -2.93 -17.30 -14.62
N ALA A 42 -3.23 -16.36 -13.71
CA ALA A 42 -2.58 -15.06 -13.67
C ALA A 42 -1.12 -15.18 -13.16
N LEU A 43 -0.82 -16.19 -12.35
CA LEU A 43 0.52 -16.47 -11.85
C LEU A 43 1.24 -17.43 -12.81
N LYS A 44 2.26 -16.90 -13.49
CA LYS A 44 2.99 -17.65 -14.54
C LYS A 44 4.20 -18.43 -14.05
N ASP A 45 4.55 -18.35 -12.76
CA ASP A 45 5.70 -19.06 -12.18
C ASP A 45 5.41 -20.55 -12.08
N LYS A 46 6.16 -21.34 -12.83
CA LYS A 46 6.04 -22.82 -12.87
C LYS A 46 6.37 -23.51 -11.52
N ALA A 47 7.00 -22.80 -10.59
CA ALA A 47 7.27 -23.32 -9.25
C ALA A 47 6.03 -23.29 -8.35
N LEU A 48 5.02 -22.48 -8.68
CA LEU A 48 3.78 -22.34 -7.94
C LEU A 48 2.72 -23.29 -8.51
N ARG A 49 2.73 -24.54 -8.05
CA ARG A 49 1.86 -25.60 -8.59
C ARG A 49 0.54 -25.76 -7.86
N ASN A 50 0.50 -25.34 -6.62
CA ASN A 50 -0.65 -25.52 -5.73
C ASN A 50 -0.63 -24.47 -4.60
N SER A 51 -1.72 -24.42 -3.83
CA SER A 51 -1.85 -23.47 -2.71
C SER A 51 -0.77 -23.61 -1.64
N LYS A 52 -0.21 -24.81 -1.43
CA LYS A 52 0.87 -25.00 -0.43
C LYS A 52 2.17 -24.35 -0.88
N ASP A 53 2.52 -24.50 -2.15
CA ASP A 53 3.71 -23.84 -2.73
C ASP A 53 3.57 -22.32 -2.65
N LEU A 54 2.37 -21.83 -2.91
CA LEU A 54 2.02 -20.42 -2.89
C LEU A 54 2.14 -19.82 -1.49
N VAL A 55 1.55 -20.45 -0.49
CA VAL A 55 1.66 -20.05 0.93
C VAL A 55 3.13 -20.07 1.37
N LYS A 56 3.88 -21.09 0.98
CA LYS A 56 5.32 -21.18 1.27
C LYS A 56 6.11 -20.04 0.65
N ALA A 57 5.82 -19.70 -0.61
CA ALA A 57 6.47 -18.59 -1.30
C ALA A 57 6.12 -17.22 -0.66
N TYR A 58 4.86 -17.01 -0.33
CA TYR A 58 4.41 -15.80 0.36
C TYR A 58 5.11 -15.65 1.73
N LYS A 59 5.07 -16.69 2.57
CA LYS A 59 5.75 -16.68 3.88
C LYS A 59 7.24 -16.39 3.75
N LYS A 60 7.91 -16.98 2.76
CA LYS A 60 9.33 -16.75 2.49
C LYS A 60 9.58 -15.30 2.07
N GLY A 61 8.70 -14.73 1.24
CA GLY A 61 8.78 -13.33 0.80
C GLY A 61 8.63 -12.35 1.96
N VAL A 62 7.59 -12.54 2.78
CA VAL A 62 7.35 -11.72 3.98
C VAL A 62 8.51 -11.83 4.96
N ALA A 63 8.97 -13.03 5.28
CA ALA A 63 10.09 -13.23 6.21
C ALA A 63 11.37 -12.55 5.73
N LYS A 64 11.70 -12.65 4.43
CA LYS A 64 12.86 -11.94 3.84
C LYS A 64 12.72 -10.43 3.95
N GLY A 65 11.52 -9.92 3.70
CA GLY A 65 11.24 -8.49 3.79
C GLY A 65 11.37 -7.97 5.22
N MET A 66 10.80 -8.69 6.19
CA MET A 66 10.92 -8.35 7.61
C MET A 66 12.38 -8.35 8.09
N LEU A 67 13.17 -9.34 7.71
CA LEU A 67 14.59 -9.38 8.04
C LEU A 67 15.35 -8.18 7.48
N LYS A 68 14.98 -7.70 6.28
CA LYS A 68 15.56 -6.47 5.72
C LYS A 68 15.18 -5.24 6.53
N VAL A 69 13.94 -5.13 6.96
CA VAL A 69 13.48 -4.02 7.80
C VAL A 69 14.21 -4.03 9.15
N MET A 70 14.27 -5.18 9.80
CA MET A 70 15.00 -5.34 11.07
C MET A 70 16.48 -4.98 10.92
N ALA A 71 17.11 -5.43 9.83
CA ALA A 71 18.52 -5.11 9.56
C ALA A 71 18.74 -3.61 9.35
N LYS A 72 17.84 -2.92 8.65
CA LYS A 72 17.91 -1.46 8.47
C LYS A 72 17.72 -0.70 9.79
N MET A 73 16.86 -1.22 10.67
CA MET A 73 16.62 -0.64 11.99
C MET A 73 17.72 -0.99 13.01
N GLY A 74 18.64 -1.89 12.67
CA GLY A 74 19.67 -2.38 13.58
C GLY A 74 19.14 -3.28 14.71
N ILE A 75 17.98 -3.90 14.52
CA ILE A 75 17.34 -4.77 15.52
C ILE A 75 17.55 -6.22 15.13
N SER A 76 18.30 -6.97 15.94
CA SER A 76 18.74 -8.33 15.61
C SER A 76 17.77 -9.42 16.02
N THR A 77 16.89 -9.17 16.99
CA THR A 77 15.95 -10.17 17.52
C THR A 77 14.50 -9.71 17.40
N LEU A 78 13.60 -10.65 17.14
CA LEU A 78 12.17 -10.36 17.04
C LEU A 78 11.60 -9.85 18.38
N GLN A 79 12.11 -10.32 19.48
CA GLN A 79 11.69 -9.88 20.82
C GLN A 79 11.98 -8.40 21.05
N SER A 80 13.12 -7.91 20.59
CA SER A 80 13.48 -6.50 20.67
C SER A 80 12.74 -5.63 19.64
N TYR A 81 12.27 -6.23 18.54
CA TYR A 81 11.48 -5.56 17.54
C TYR A 81 10.04 -5.30 18.02
N LYS A 82 9.45 -6.27 18.72
CA LYS A 82 8.11 -6.15 19.29
C LYS A 82 8.10 -5.06 20.37
N GLY A 83 7.25 -4.06 20.20
CA GLY A 83 7.19 -2.92 21.12
C GLY A 83 8.39 -1.98 21.05
N GLY A 84 9.20 -2.05 20.02
CA GLY A 84 10.40 -1.23 19.84
C GLY A 84 10.14 0.24 19.53
N GLN A 85 8.88 0.68 19.42
CA GLN A 85 8.46 2.06 19.19
C GLN A 85 9.18 2.73 17.98
N ILE A 86 9.33 1.96 16.90
CA ILE A 86 10.08 2.37 15.71
C ILE A 86 9.20 3.03 14.63
N PHE A 87 7.90 3.11 14.87
CA PHE A 87 6.94 3.66 13.91
C PHE A 87 6.54 5.08 14.27
N GLU A 88 6.19 5.84 13.25
CA GLU A 88 5.61 7.17 13.34
C GLU A 88 4.27 7.15 12.58
N ALA A 89 3.25 7.78 13.15
CA ALA A 89 1.98 7.97 12.48
C ALA A 89 2.07 9.19 11.54
N VAL A 90 1.58 9.03 10.33
CA VAL A 90 1.52 10.08 9.32
C VAL A 90 0.11 10.14 8.78
N GLY A 91 -0.53 11.30 8.89
CA GLY A 91 -1.87 11.52 8.37
C GLY A 91 -3.00 10.93 9.22
N LEU A 92 -2.79 10.69 10.52
CA LEU A 92 -3.82 10.33 11.48
C LEU A 92 -4.07 11.48 12.47
N ALA A 93 -5.33 11.71 12.81
CA ALA A 93 -5.71 12.65 13.85
C ALA A 93 -5.27 12.19 15.24
N ASP A 94 -4.98 13.13 16.13
CA ASP A 94 -4.51 12.83 17.50
C ASP A 94 -5.48 11.90 18.24
N GLU A 95 -6.77 12.10 18.14
CA GLU A 95 -7.78 11.23 18.77
C GLU A 95 -7.67 9.77 18.33
N SER A 96 -7.32 9.53 17.05
CA SER A 96 -7.13 8.19 16.49
C SER A 96 -5.87 7.55 17.07
N ILE A 97 -4.82 8.34 17.26
CA ILE A 97 -3.55 7.89 17.82
C ILE A 97 -3.69 7.61 19.32
N GLU A 98 -4.27 8.52 20.06
CA GLU A 98 -4.48 8.36 21.52
C GLU A 98 -5.30 7.10 21.85
N LYS A 99 -6.31 6.82 21.01
CA LYS A 99 -7.18 5.66 21.22
C LYS A 99 -6.56 4.34 20.78
N SER A 100 -5.82 4.32 19.65
CA SER A 100 -5.39 3.07 19.00
C SER A 100 -3.89 2.82 19.08
N PHE A 101 -3.08 3.87 19.18
CA PHE A 101 -1.62 3.82 19.13
C PHE A 101 -0.98 4.72 20.19
N PRO A 102 -1.38 4.61 21.47
CA PRO A 102 -0.86 5.51 22.50
C PRO A 102 0.66 5.47 22.56
N GLY A 103 1.28 6.66 22.58
CA GLY A 103 2.73 6.82 22.60
C GLY A 103 3.40 6.79 21.23
N THR A 104 2.67 6.58 20.13
CA THR A 104 3.21 6.70 18.78
C THR A 104 3.32 8.18 18.40
N PRO A 105 4.52 8.67 18.01
CA PRO A 105 4.68 10.06 17.60
C PRO A 105 3.97 10.33 16.27
N SER A 106 3.40 11.53 16.13
CA SER A 106 2.83 12.02 14.88
C SER A 106 3.20 13.48 14.65
N ARG A 107 3.71 13.79 13.48
CA ARG A 107 4.05 15.16 13.07
C ARG A 107 3.10 15.70 12.01
N VAL A 108 2.34 14.83 11.37
CA VAL A 108 1.40 15.17 10.30
C VAL A 108 0.03 14.67 10.71
N GLN A 109 -0.84 15.60 11.02
CA GLN A 109 -2.25 15.35 11.33
C GLN A 109 -3.01 14.91 10.07
N GLY A 110 -4.17 14.30 10.25
CA GLY A 110 -4.99 13.87 9.11
C GLY A 110 -6.32 13.27 9.54
N VAL A 111 -6.61 12.08 9.05
CA VAL A 111 -7.92 11.46 9.12
C VAL A 111 -8.27 10.98 10.53
N ASN A 112 -9.52 11.18 10.90
CA ASN A 112 -10.14 10.65 12.10
C ASN A 112 -10.90 9.34 11.81
N PHE A 113 -11.58 8.79 12.81
CA PHE A 113 -12.38 7.57 12.65
C PHE A 113 -13.55 7.72 11.70
N ASP A 114 -14.14 8.90 11.57
CA ASP A 114 -15.28 9.12 10.67
C ASP A 114 -14.84 8.97 9.22
N VAL A 115 -13.69 9.56 8.85
CA VAL A 115 -13.11 9.43 7.51
C VAL A 115 -12.70 7.98 7.23
N LEU A 116 -12.08 7.30 8.20
CA LEU A 116 -11.72 5.88 8.06
C LEU A 116 -12.96 4.99 7.85
N SER A 117 -14.05 5.29 8.57
CA SER A 117 -15.33 4.59 8.40
C SER A 117 -15.91 4.81 7.01
N GLU A 118 -15.92 6.06 6.52
CA GLU A 118 -16.37 6.39 5.17
C GLU A 118 -15.57 5.65 4.09
N GLU A 119 -14.25 5.58 4.23
CA GLU A 119 -13.40 4.83 3.30
C GLU A 119 -13.73 3.33 3.28
N VAL A 120 -13.98 2.74 4.45
CA VAL A 120 -14.36 1.33 4.57
C VAL A 120 -15.72 1.09 3.91
N GLU A 121 -16.72 1.96 4.15
CA GLU A 121 -18.05 1.86 3.55
C GLU A 121 -17.99 2.01 2.02
N ARG A 122 -17.15 2.90 1.53
CA ARG A 122 -16.92 3.11 0.09
C ARG A 122 -16.35 1.85 -0.56
N ARG A 123 -15.31 1.23 0.04
CA ARG A 123 -14.75 -0.04 -0.44
C ARG A 123 -15.78 -1.18 -0.36
N HIS A 124 -16.53 -1.25 0.72
CA HIS A 124 -17.59 -2.24 0.87
C HIS A 124 -18.67 -2.11 -0.22
N SER A 125 -19.10 -0.90 -0.53
CA SER A 125 -20.09 -0.63 -1.56
C SER A 125 -19.64 -1.05 -2.96
N ILE A 126 -18.34 -0.93 -3.25
CA ILE A 126 -17.73 -1.42 -4.50
C ILE A 126 -17.72 -2.96 -4.53
N GLY A 127 -17.38 -3.61 -3.41
CA GLY A 127 -17.34 -5.06 -3.30
C GLY A 127 -18.73 -5.72 -3.30
N PHE A 128 -19.73 -5.02 -2.79
CA PHE A 128 -21.11 -5.50 -2.67
C PHE A 128 -22.11 -4.52 -3.32
N PRO A 129 -22.04 -4.35 -4.63
CA PRO A 129 -22.93 -3.41 -5.32
C PRO A 129 -24.40 -3.89 -5.25
N LYS A 130 -25.34 -2.94 -5.11
CA LYS A 130 -26.79 -3.24 -5.08
C LYS A 130 -27.26 -3.92 -6.37
N ILE A 131 -26.68 -3.57 -7.50
CA ILE A 131 -26.92 -4.17 -8.81
C ILE A 131 -25.65 -4.93 -9.19
N LYS A 132 -25.74 -6.25 -9.28
CA LYS A 132 -24.60 -7.07 -9.73
C LYS A 132 -24.34 -6.78 -11.20
N PRO A 133 -23.10 -6.44 -11.59
CA PRO A 133 -22.77 -6.29 -12.99
C PRO A 133 -22.87 -7.64 -13.70
N ASP A 134 -23.34 -7.64 -14.95
CA ASP A 134 -23.53 -8.84 -15.76
C ASP A 134 -22.20 -9.54 -16.14
N SER A 135 -21.09 -8.87 -15.91
CA SER A 135 -19.74 -9.38 -16.18
C SER A 135 -18.85 -9.23 -14.96
N VAL A 136 -17.85 -10.10 -14.82
CA VAL A 136 -16.77 -9.94 -13.85
C VAL A 136 -16.04 -8.65 -14.16
N THR A 137 -16.24 -7.65 -13.34
CA THR A 137 -15.52 -6.38 -13.46
C THR A 137 -14.08 -6.57 -13.02
N THR A 138 -13.14 -6.18 -13.86
CA THR A 138 -11.73 -6.06 -13.45
C THR A 138 -11.65 -5.08 -12.29
N LEU A 139 -10.92 -5.44 -11.23
CA LEU A 139 -10.69 -4.53 -10.11
C LEU A 139 -10.08 -3.22 -10.62
N PRO A 140 -10.60 -2.07 -10.20
CA PRO A 140 -10.00 -0.80 -10.58
C PRO A 140 -8.56 -0.73 -10.06
N ASN A 141 -7.67 -0.25 -10.91
CA ASN A 141 -6.31 0.07 -10.51
C ASN A 141 -6.23 1.58 -10.33
N PRO A 142 -6.21 2.10 -9.10
CA PRO A 142 -6.19 3.53 -8.84
C PRO A 142 -4.89 4.21 -9.28
N GLY A 143 -3.83 3.42 -9.48
CA GLY A 143 -2.56 3.97 -9.91
C GLY A 143 -1.71 4.55 -8.78
N ASP A 144 -1.79 4.01 -7.58
CA ASP A 144 -1.05 4.47 -6.39
C ASP A 144 0.46 4.57 -6.63
N TYR A 145 1.04 3.57 -7.28
CA TYR A 145 2.49 3.49 -7.51
C TYR A 145 2.90 3.98 -8.90
N HIS A 146 2.04 3.82 -9.88
CA HIS A 146 2.28 4.22 -11.26
C HIS A 146 1.06 4.94 -11.80
N TRP A 147 1.28 6.06 -12.46
CA TRP A 147 0.20 6.78 -13.12
C TRP A 147 -0.66 5.85 -14.01
N ARG A 148 -1.97 5.99 -13.91
CA ARG A 148 -2.96 5.32 -14.75
C ARG A 148 -3.97 6.33 -15.26
N ASN A 149 -4.40 6.15 -16.51
CA ASN A 149 -5.47 6.99 -17.05
C ASN A 149 -6.77 6.75 -16.27
N GLY A 150 -7.35 7.81 -15.73
CA GLY A 150 -8.54 7.75 -14.88
C GLY A 150 -8.27 7.29 -13.43
N GLY A 151 -7.01 7.15 -13.02
CA GLY A 151 -6.59 6.88 -11.66
C GLY A 151 -6.19 8.14 -10.89
N ASP A 152 -5.43 7.95 -9.82
CA ASP A 152 -4.96 9.02 -8.95
C ASP A 152 -4.05 10.02 -9.69
N SER A 153 -4.11 11.27 -9.25
CA SER A 153 -3.23 12.32 -9.76
C SER A 153 -1.80 12.13 -9.28
N HIS A 154 -0.85 12.28 -10.18
CA HIS A 154 0.57 12.25 -9.86
C HIS A 154 1.24 13.53 -10.35
N MET A 155 2.15 14.09 -9.54
CA MET A 155 2.99 15.22 -9.97
C MET A 155 3.83 14.82 -11.21
N TRP A 156 4.33 13.58 -11.22
CA TRP A 156 5.07 12.98 -12.31
C TRP A 156 4.15 12.13 -13.19
N ASP A 157 3.36 12.79 -14.01
CA ASP A 157 2.48 12.18 -15.00
C ASP A 157 3.14 12.16 -16.40
N PRO A 158 2.54 11.53 -17.42
CA PRO A 158 3.09 11.53 -18.78
C PRO A 158 3.34 12.91 -19.36
N LYS A 159 2.54 13.92 -18.98
CA LYS A 159 2.67 15.28 -19.46
C LYS A 159 3.90 15.96 -18.86
N SER A 160 4.10 15.84 -17.54
CA SER A 160 5.29 16.34 -16.85
C SER A 160 6.56 15.74 -17.44
N ILE A 161 6.57 14.42 -17.57
CA ILE A 161 7.75 13.67 -18.05
C ILE A 161 8.07 14.04 -19.51
N SER A 162 7.07 14.10 -20.39
CA SER A 162 7.30 14.45 -21.80
C SER A 162 7.82 15.87 -21.96
N ALA A 163 7.27 16.83 -21.21
CA ALA A 163 7.71 18.23 -21.25
C ALA A 163 9.17 18.37 -20.74
N LEU A 164 9.51 17.70 -19.63
CA LEU A 164 10.88 17.71 -19.11
C LEU A 164 11.89 17.07 -20.07
N GLN A 165 11.50 15.94 -20.68
CA GLN A 165 12.34 15.27 -21.69
C GLN A 165 12.57 16.15 -22.93
N LEU A 166 11.52 16.84 -23.41
CA LEU A 166 11.63 17.75 -24.54
C LEU A 166 12.55 18.92 -24.21
N ALA A 167 12.36 19.55 -23.05
CA ALA A 167 13.23 20.62 -22.56
C ALA A 167 14.69 20.20 -22.51
N SER A 168 14.95 19.05 -21.91
CA SER A 168 16.31 18.53 -21.71
C SER A 168 17.01 18.13 -23.01
N ARG A 169 16.29 17.49 -23.95
CA ARG A 169 16.86 17.02 -25.22
C ARG A 169 17.13 18.14 -26.21
N ASN A 170 16.27 19.15 -26.23
CA ASN A 170 16.33 20.23 -27.22
C ASN A 170 16.87 21.55 -26.64
N ASN A 171 17.23 21.57 -25.36
CA ASN A 171 17.57 22.80 -24.64
C ASN A 171 16.47 23.87 -24.79
N ASP A 172 15.20 23.44 -24.68
CA ASP A 172 13.99 24.25 -24.91
C ASP A 172 13.46 24.81 -23.60
N GLU A 173 13.68 26.10 -23.40
CA GLU A 173 13.24 26.82 -22.21
C GLU A 173 11.70 26.86 -22.10
N SER A 174 10.99 26.97 -23.20
CA SER A 174 9.51 26.96 -23.21
C SER A 174 8.94 25.63 -22.73
N ALA A 175 9.53 24.51 -23.17
CA ALA A 175 9.18 23.19 -22.68
C ALA A 175 9.49 23.01 -21.18
N TYR A 176 10.58 23.61 -20.68
CA TYR A 176 10.88 23.61 -19.25
C TYR A 176 9.85 24.38 -18.43
N TRP A 177 9.43 25.54 -18.89
CA TRP A 177 8.37 26.30 -18.21
C TRP A 177 7.03 25.56 -18.24
N ASN A 178 6.70 24.87 -19.33
CA ASN A 178 5.51 24.02 -19.40
C ASN A 178 5.56 22.89 -18.36
N PHE A 179 6.72 22.25 -18.20
CA PHE A 179 6.93 21.26 -17.14
C PHE A 179 6.76 21.87 -15.75
N SER A 180 7.46 22.97 -15.47
CA SER A 180 7.46 23.61 -14.15
C SER A 180 6.07 24.08 -13.73
N ASN A 181 5.36 24.76 -14.62
CA ASN A 181 4.00 25.22 -14.36
C ASN A 181 3.04 24.06 -14.12
N HIS A 182 3.11 23.02 -14.95
CA HIS A 182 2.27 21.83 -14.77
C HIS A 182 2.53 21.12 -13.43
N ALA A 183 3.80 20.93 -13.04
CA ALA A 183 4.16 20.33 -11.77
C ALA A 183 3.68 21.18 -10.57
N ASN A 184 3.81 22.49 -10.65
CA ASN A 184 3.37 23.40 -9.59
C ASN A 184 1.83 23.47 -9.47
N GLU A 185 1.10 23.42 -10.58
CA GLU A 185 -0.35 23.36 -10.58
C GLU A 185 -0.91 22.08 -9.96
N GLN A 186 -0.21 20.98 -10.10
CA GLN A 186 -0.58 19.69 -9.49
C GLN A 186 -0.54 19.73 -7.96
N THR A 187 0.44 20.45 -7.38
CA THR A 187 0.58 20.61 -5.93
C THR A 187 -0.59 21.37 -5.29
N THR A 188 -1.35 22.12 -6.04
CA THR A 188 -2.52 22.88 -5.55
C THR A 188 -3.84 22.13 -5.68
N LYS A 189 -3.84 20.97 -6.35
CA LYS A 189 -5.04 20.16 -6.62
C LYS A 189 -5.14 18.90 -5.75
N ASN A 190 -4.10 18.59 -4.98
CA ASN A 190 -4.02 17.41 -4.11
C ASN A 190 -4.06 17.82 -2.64
#